data_d509d9a87ef096c389b5dbb29a40d421
#
_entry.id   d509d9a87ef096c389b5dbb29a40d421
#
_cell.length_a   1.000
_cell.length_b   1.000
_cell.length_c   1.000
_cell.angle_alpha   90.00
_cell.angle_beta   90.00
_cell.angle_gamma   90.00
#
_symmetry.space_group_name_H-M   'P 1'
#
loop_
_entity.id
_entity.type
_entity.pdbx_description
1 polymer ?
#
loop_
_entity_poly.entity_id
_entity_poly.type
_entity_poly.pdbx_seq_one_letter_code
_entity_poly.pdbx_strand_id
1 'polypeptide(L)'
;MNTRATTSAPYTASSDSGSTSSGTDDSARVWEELVTSALLGTDRRPPTVLAGTTGAGTTDAGTTAADPAGAGTTGAGTTGADLAGALLDAAALHTVRRRAGLRPGPAAPPLEPAPEDPRRPLPEAARRRLDQLLAGRAAPSPAAGRRGAAPDLAELLPQWLTLANERGYKAPPAALPALLDAARARTDLRPQALRLAGPRGLWLAGLNPEWRFALRGRGTAGRLPSPGDVQGVRALWDEGLFAERVALLAAVRSGDAAAGLALLASTWTAERAEDRLMFLDSLRTGLSDADEEFLEAALADRSRNVRATAAELLAALPASAFAGRMAGRAATCVGLDRTAESPVISVEAPHECDAAMERDGVVPTPPAGRGERSWWLGQLVEAAPLACWIGRFGGRTPEEIVALPVADDWQGELHAAWCRAAVRQRDASWSRALLGAPAVPPATGPGTSSLAERAQLLATLPADERAHWVAAFVAAHGLSEAFQLLGVCAVPWAEPLGAAVIDALDIARDAGSYPWSFSGVMGLAERCLAPEAARHLDSLTALPDEEEDTAPGAGGYWSEAFQRLVATLRLRAAMRAELDGGPRPAGATA
;
A
#
# COMPACT_ATOMS: atom_id res chain seq x y z
N MET A 1 -28.96 59.20 4.15
CA MET A 1 -28.43 59.94 5.31
C MET A 1 -27.21 59.17 5.80
N ASN A 2 -26.11 59.70 5.35
CA ASN A 2 -24.87 60.04 6.10
C ASN A 2 -24.20 58.91 6.90
N THR A 3 -23.11 58.43 6.32
CA THR A 3 -21.66 58.78 6.58
C THR A 3 -21.13 58.09 7.84
N ARG A 4 -20.04 57.36 7.82
CA ARG A 4 -18.67 57.78 7.53
C ARG A 4 -17.74 56.55 7.46
N ALA A 5 -16.91 56.52 6.42
CA ALA A 5 -15.70 55.73 6.34
C ALA A 5 -14.66 56.23 7.37
N THR A 6 -13.92 55.31 7.98
CA THR A 6 -12.66 55.63 8.62
C THR A 6 -11.56 54.74 8.02
N THR A 7 -10.80 55.34 7.16
CA THR A 7 -9.53 54.94 6.59
C THR A 7 -8.49 54.91 7.72
N SER A 8 -7.84 53.80 7.96
CA SER A 8 -6.60 53.73 8.74
C SER A 8 -5.44 53.52 7.81
N ALA A 9 -4.56 54.48 7.79
CA ALA A 9 -3.32 54.51 7.02
C ALA A 9 -2.28 53.52 7.59
N PRO A 10 -1.36 53.00 6.75
CA PRO A 10 -0.32 52.10 7.20
C PRO A 10 0.78 52.86 7.94
N TYR A 11 1.17 52.31 9.07
CA TYR A 11 2.30 52.76 9.87
C TYR A 11 3.60 52.39 9.15
N THR A 12 4.30 53.32 8.56
CA THR A 12 5.66 53.19 8.05
C THR A 12 6.64 53.20 9.24
N ALA A 13 7.10 52.01 9.60
CA ALA A 13 8.28 51.91 10.47
C ALA A 13 9.55 52.17 9.63
N SER A 14 10.19 53.27 9.91
CA SER A 14 11.52 53.62 9.41
C SER A 14 12.52 52.55 9.88
N SER A 15 13.02 51.76 8.96
CA SER A 15 14.12 50.83 9.18
C SER A 15 15.43 51.61 9.17
N ASP A 16 15.91 51.90 10.35
CA ASP A 16 17.35 52.28 10.56
C ASP A 16 18.14 50.98 10.67
N SER A 17 18.55 50.41 9.55
CA SER A 17 19.46 49.27 9.46
C SER A 17 20.76 49.71 8.81
N GLY A 18 21.51 50.50 9.59
CA GLY A 18 22.88 50.84 9.26
C GLY A 18 23.87 49.74 9.64
N SER A 19 24.54 49.19 8.65
CA SER A 19 25.94 48.70 8.65
C SER A 19 26.37 47.51 9.53
N THR A 20 25.76 46.32 9.39
CA THR A 20 26.40 45.09 9.87
C THR A 20 26.27 43.88 8.90
N SER A 21 25.64 44.02 7.75
CA SER A 21 25.47 42.92 6.77
C SER A 21 26.64 42.76 5.79
N SER A 22 27.53 43.73 5.65
CA SER A 22 28.65 43.65 4.68
C SER A 22 29.77 42.68 5.10
N GLY A 23 30.01 42.49 6.39
CA GLY A 23 31.10 41.64 6.87
C GLY A 23 30.88 40.12 6.80
N THR A 24 29.61 39.68 6.87
CA THR A 24 29.23 38.25 6.75
C THR A 24 29.20 37.78 5.32
N ASP A 25 28.73 38.61 4.39
CA ASP A 25 28.69 38.33 2.96
C ASP A 25 30.10 38.25 2.37
N ASP A 26 31.02 39.11 2.83
CA ASP A 26 32.41 39.14 2.38
C ASP A 26 33.18 37.90 2.86
N SER A 27 32.95 37.46 4.10
CA SER A 27 33.54 36.22 4.63
C SER A 27 33.04 34.95 3.94
N ALA A 28 31.80 34.92 3.52
CA ALA A 28 31.22 33.79 2.77
C ALA A 28 31.84 33.71 1.36
N ARG A 29 31.93 34.82 0.66
CA ARG A 29 32.55 34.88 -0.69
C ARG A 29 34.01 34.46 -0.67
N VAL A 30 34.78 34.96 0.30
CA VAL A 30 36.21 34.57 0.46
C VAL A 30 36.35 33.08 0.70
N TRP A 31 35.45 32.48 1.52
CA TRP A 31 35.46 31.04 1.75
C TRP A 31 35.15 30.22 0.49
N GLU A 32 34.15 30.60 -0.28
CA GLU A 32 33.81 29.96 -1.55
C GLU A 32 34.95 30.05 -2.57
N GLU A 33 35.65 31.17 -2.59
CA GLU A 33 36.84 31.36 -3.44
C GLU A 33 37.99 30.43 -3.04
N LEU A 34 38.28 30.31 -1.73
CA LEU A 34 39.29 29.39 -1.22
C LEU A 34 38.94 27.92 -1.54
N VAL A 35 37.68 27.52 -1.38
CA VAL A 35 37.18 26.17 -1.73
C VAL A 35 37.32 25.92 -3.24
N THR A 36 36.97 26.90 -4.06
CA THR A 36 37.06 26.78 -5.53
C THR A 36 38.51 26.65 -5.98
N SER A 37 39.43 27.44 -5.38
CA SER A 37 40.87 27.36 -5.67
C SER A 37 41.47 26.03 -5.21
N ALA A 38 41.02 25.49 -4.08
CA ALA A 38 41.43 24.17 -3.59
C ALA A 38 40.99 23.04 -4.53
N LEU A 39 39.76 23.11 -5.04
CA LEU A 39 39.21 22.09 -5.94
C LEU A 39 39.82 22.13 -7.34
N LEU A 40 40.14 23.30 -7.86
CA LEU A 40 40.69 23.47 -9.21
C LEU A 40 42.23 23.38 -9.24
N GLY A 41 42.87 23.44 -8.11
CA GLY A 41 44.31 23.51 -7.94
C GLY A 41 44.85 24.96 -8.00
N THR A 42 45.73 25.30 -7.08
CA THR A 42 46.33 26.65 -6.95
C THR A 42 47.12 27.09 -8.18
N ASP A 43 47.64 26.15 -8.97
CA ASP A 43 48.37 26.42 -10.20
C ASP A 43 47.45 26.89 -11.34
N ARG A 44 46.20 26.46 -11.32
CA ARG A 44 45.21 26.83 -12.34
C ARG A 44 44.37 28.05 -11.93
N ARG A 45 44.12 28.19 -10.65
CA ARG A 45 43.35 29.29 -10.08
C ARG A 45 43.94 29.74 -8.74
N PRO A 46 44.91 30.63 -8.74
CA PRO A 46 45.43 31.22 -7.50
C PRO A 46 44.31 32.02 -6.83
N PRO A 47 44.10 31.89 -5.50
CA PRO A 47 43.10 32.66 -4.78
C PRO A 47 43.47 34.14 -4.76
N THR A 48 42.54 35.01 -5.17
CA THR A 48 42.73 36.49 -5.21
C THR A 48 42.96 37.09 -3.81
N VAL A 49 42.51 36.40 -2.76
CA VAL A 49 42.71 36.79 -1.35
C VAL A 49 44.19 36.84 -0.95
N LEU A 50 45.08 36.11 -1.63
CA LEU A 50 46.51 36.12 -1.36
C LEU A 50 47.22 37.34 -1.97
N ALA A 51 46.64 38.01 -2.97
CA ALA A 51 47.20 39.19 -3.60
C ALA A 51 47.15 40.46 -2.71
N GLY A 52 46.29 40.46 -1.67
CA GLY A 52 46.14 41.60 -0.74
C GLY A 52 47.01 41.53 0.52
N THR A 53 47.67 40.40 0.79
CA THR A 53 48.47 40.23 2.01
C THR A 53 49.96 40.55 1.84
N THR A 54 50.44 40.75 0.63
CA THR A 54 51.85 41.15 0.34
C THR A 54 52.11 42.66 0.45
N GLY A 55 51.10 43.47 0.85
CA GLY A 55 51.18 44.93 0.91
C GLY A 55 51.19 45.58 2.30
N ALA A 56 51.21 44.82 3.40
CA ALA A 56 51.21 45.38 4.74
C ALA A 56 52.46 44.90 5.55
N GLY A 57 53.60 45.22 5.09
CA GLY A 57 54.85 45.11 5.87
C GLY A 57 55.20 46.44 6.47
N THR A 58 55.20 46.52 7.78
CA THR A 58 55.93 47.35 8.72
C THR A 58 56.51 48.64 8.19
N THR A 59 55.91 49.76 8.57
CA THR A 59 56.65 51.07 8.72
C THR A 59 57.25 51.10 10.11
N ASP A 60 58.59 50.94 10.20
CA ASP A 60 59.36 51.51 11.30
C ASP A 60 60.37 52.47 10.75
N ALA A 61 60.47 53.57 11.42
CA ALA A 61 61.23 54.77 11.04
C ALA A 61 62.73 54.64 11.29
N GLY A 62 63.54 55.18 10.40
CA GLY A 62 64.94 55.44 10.73
C GLY A 62 65.88 55.60 9.55
N THR A 63 65.94 56.80 8.99
CA THR A 63 67.14 57.62 8.62
C THR A 63 68.23 57.07 7.69
N THR A 64 68.51 57.91 6.65
CA THR A 64 69.70 58.25 5.90
C THR A 64 70.20 57.42 4.73
N ALA A 65 70.08 58.10 3.59
CA ALA A 65 71.03 58.46 2.51
C ALA A 65 71.99 57.43 1.89
N ALA A 66 71.88 57.40 0.60
CA ALA A 66 72.85 57.48 -0.48
C ALA A 66 72.71 56.45 -1.60
N ASP A 67 72.62 56.97 -2.77
CA ASP A 67 72.54 56.56 -4.18
C ASP A 67 73.62 55.56 -4.67
N PRO A 68 73.65 55.28 -5.98
CA PRO A 68 72.73 54.37 -6.77
C PRO A 68 73.52 53.29 -7.55
N ALA A 69 72.76 52.58 -8.35
CA ALA A 69 73.23 51.81 -9.50
C ALA A 69 73.31 50.27 -9.35
N GLY A 70 72.53 49.60 -10.15
CA GLY A 70 72.83 48.25 -10.59
C GLY A 70 71.63 47.35 -10.78
N ALA A 71 71.18 47.28 -12.01
CA ALA A 71 70.20 46.37 -12.61
C ALA A 71 70.21 44.96 -12.06
N GLY A 72 68.99 44.39 -12.03
CA GLY A 72 68.80 42.95 -11.92
C GLY A 72 67.41 42.56 -11.48
N THR A 73 66.39 42.67 -12.35
CA THR A 73 65.10 42.05 -12.18
C THR A 73 65.22 40.52 -12.20
N THR A 74 64.96 39.87 -11.12
CA THR A 74 64.52 38.51 -11.09
C THR A 74 63.27 38.46 -10.21
N GLY A 75 62.09 38.42 -10.87
CA GLY A 75 60.84 38.07 -10.22
C GLY A 75 60.98 36.67 -9.64
N ALA A 76 61.02 36.57 -8.33
CA ALA A 76 60.85 35.29 -7.65
C ALA A 76 59.43 34.79 -7.95
N GLY A 77 59.35 33.87 -8.93
CA GLY A 77 58.09 33.09 -9.17
C GLY A 77 57.81 32.31 -7.90
N THR A 78 56.72 32.63 -7.25
CA THR A 78 56.16 31.85 -6.13
C THR A 78 55.97 30.44 -6.63
N THR A 79 56.69 29.47 -6.07
CA THR A 79 56.58 28.07 -6.47
C THR A 79 55.19 27.54 -6.10
N GLY A 80 54.65 26.60 -6.88
CA GLY A 80 53.32 26.05 -6.62
C GLY A 80 53.12 25.49 -5.20
N ALA A 81 54.21 25.06 -4.55
CA ALA A 81 54.23 24.65 -3.14
C ALA A 81 53.94 25.81 -2.18
N ASP A 82 54.42 27.01 -2.48
CA ASP A 82 54.17 28.22 -1.67
C ASP A 82 52.71 28.67 -1.78
N LEU A 83 52.09 28.53 -2.95
CA LEU A 83 50.69 28.90 -3.16
C LEU A 83 49.73 27.94 -2.44
N ALA A 84 50.05 26.65 -2.40
CA ALA A 84 49.26 25.64 -1.67
C ALA A 84 49.35 25.87 -0.14
N GLY A 85 50.55 26.18 0.38
CA GLY A 85 50.73 26.54 1.78
C GLY A 85 49.94 27.79 2.16
N ALA A 86 50.06 28.84 1.35
CA ALA A 86 49.34 30.10 1.57
C ALA A 86 47.80 29.93 1.48
N LEU A 87 47.29 29.02 0.63
CA LEU A 87 45.85 28.65 0.59
C LEU A 87 45.42 28.02 1.91
N LEU A 88 46.18 27.07 2.46
CA LEU A 88 45.89 26.42 3.73
C LEU A 88 45.93 27.42 4.90
N ASP A 89 46.89 28.32 4.95
CA ASP A 89 46.96 29.36 5.97
C ASP A 89 45.77 30.32 5.90
N ALA A 90 45.39 30.73 4.69
CA ALA A 90 44.22 31.57 4.48
C ALA A 90 42.93 30.83 4.90
N ALA A 91 42.79 29.55 4.58
CA ALA A 91 41.66 28.72 4.98
C ALA A 91 41.59 28.54 6.50
N ALA A 92 42.74 28.33 7.16
CA ALA A 92 42.80 28.25 8.63
C ALA A 92 42.38 29.57 9.28
N LEU A 93 42.94 30.69 8.80
CA LEU A 93 42.60 32.03 9.30
C LEU A 93 41.08 32.33 9.11
N HIS A 94 40.55 32.06 7.93
CA HIS A 94 39.11 32.26 7.66
C HIS A 94 38.23 31.32 8.49
N THR A 95 38.64 30.10 8.77
CA THR A 95 37.94 29.19 9.69
C THR A 95 37.88 29.78 11.09
N VAL A 96 38.99 30.30 11.59
CA VAL A 96 39.02 30.96 12.90
C VAL A 96 38.12 32.20 12.91
N ARG A 97 38.23 33.07 11.89
CA ARG A 97 37.39 34.27 11.76
C ARG A 97 35.87 33.92 11.71
N ARG A 98 35.48 32.91 10.94
CA ARG A 98 34.10 32.46 10.89
C ARG A 98 33.62 31.97 12.25
N ARG A 99 34.44 31.19 12.96
CA ARG A 99 34.10 30.70 14.31
C ARG A 99 34.04 31.82 15.34
N ALA A 100 35.00 32.77 15.30
CA ALA A 100 35.03 33.92 16.19
C ALA A 100 33.91 34.94 15.91
N GLY A 101 33.46 35.05 14.64
CA GLY A 101 32.38 35.95 14.23
C GLY A 101 30.97 35.39 14.43
N LEU A 102 30.85 34.10 14.74
CA LEU A 102 29.54 33.46 15.03
C LEU A 102 29.07 33.93 16.43
N ARG A 103 28.34 35.02 16.48
CA ARG A 103 27.57 35.37 17.69
C ARG A 103 26.40 34.40 17.80
N PRO A 104 26.11 33.83 18.97
CA PRO A 104 24.86 33.13 19.20
C PRO A 104 23.71 34.07 18.82
N GLY A 105 22.92 33.67 17.83
CA GLY A 105 21.67 34.37 17.52
C GLY A 105 20.73 34.37 18.74
N PRO A 106 19.68 35.20 18.75
CA PRO A 106 18.65 35.06 19.75
C PRO A 106 18.16 33.61 19.76
N ALA A 107 17.98 33.04 20.95
CA ALA A 107 17.47 31.68 21.08
C ALA A 107 16.17 31.58 20.29
N ALA A 108 16.12 30.61 19.39
CA ALA A 108 14.85 30.31 18.73
C ALA A 108 13.79 30.02 19.80
N PRO A 109 12.53 30.42 19.59
CA PRO A 109 11.49 30.09 20.54
C PRO A 109 11.47 28.56 20.75
N PRO A 110 11.27 28.09 21.99
CA PRO A 110 11.22 26.66 22.26
C PRO A 110 10.15 26.01 21.38
N LEU A 111 10.51 24.88 20.77
CA LEU A 111 9.54 24.12 19.97
C LEU A 111 8.38 23.69 20.85
N GLU A 112 7.16 23.81 20.33
CA GLU A 112 6.00 23.27 20.97
C GLU A 112 6.17 21.76 21.18
N PRO A 113 5.93 21.23 22.38
CA PRO A 113 6.14 19.81 22.65
C PRO A 113 5.21 18.95 21.80
N ALA A 114 5.68 17.75 21.45
CA ALA A 114 4.85 16.78 20.74
C ALA A 114 3.58 16.45 21.56
N PRO A 115 2.41 16.29 20.91
CA PRO A 115 1.20 15.87 21.59
C PRO A 115 1.40 14.55 22.34
N GLU A 116 0.73 14.41 23.47
CA GLU A 116 0.76 13.18 24.25
C GLU A 116 0.11 12.03 23.49
N ASP A 117 0.68 10.85 23.66
CA ASP A 117 0.16 9.59 23.10
C ASP A 117 -0.28 8.70 24.26
N PRO A 118 -1.58 8.45 24.47
CA PRO A 118 -2.09 7.66 25.59
C PRO A 118 -1.85 6.14 25.44
N ARG A 119 -1.41 5.68 24.26
CA ARG A 119 -1.17 4.25 24.00
C ARG A 119 -0.05 3.71 24.89
N ARG A 120 -0.09 2.38 25.12
CA ARG A 120 0.88 1.69 25.97
C ARG A 120 2.29 1.66 25.32
N PRO A 121 3.36 1.78 26.11
CA PRO A 121 4.72 1.56 25.60
C PRO A 121 4.92 0.07 25.27
N LEU A 122 5.81 -0.21 24.31
CA LEU A 122 6.23 -1.58 23.98
C LEU A 122 6.89 -2.26 25.19
N PRO A 123 6.63 -3.57 25.43
CA PRO A 123 7.40 -4.39 26.35
C PRO A 123 8.90 -4.38 25.97
N GLU A 124 9.78 -4.59 26.94
CA GLU A 124 11.23 -4.51 26.72
C GLU A 124 11.75 -5.49 25.65
N ALA A 125 11.23 -6.73 25.65
CA ALA A 125 11.59 -7.73 24.64
C ALA A 125 11.14 -7.30 23.23
N ALA A 126 9.91 -6.77 23.09
CA ALA A 126 9.36 -6.28 21.84
C ALA A 126 10.11 -5.02 21.33
N ARG A 127 10.60 -4.15 22.24
CA ARG A 127 11.44 -3.00 21.90
C ARG A 127 12.75 -3.46 21.28
N ARG A 128 13.45 -4.38 21.91
CA ARG A 128 14.69 -4.96 21.37
C ARG A 128 14.46 -5.64 20.01
N ARG A 129 13.30 -6.30 19.84
CA ARG A 129 12.93 -6.90 18.56
C ARG A 129 12.74 -5.83 17.47
N LEU A 130 12.07 -4.73 17.77
CA LEU A 130 11.92 -3.63 16.83
C LEU A 130 13.29 -3.08 16.38
N ASP A 131 14.20 -2.88 17.33
CA ASP A 131 15.55 -2.39 17.02
C ASP A 131 16.30 -3.36 16.10
N GLN A 132 16.20 -4.69 16.34
CA GLN A 132 16.79 -5.71 15.48
C GLN A 132 16.19 -5.71 14.06
N LEU A 133 14.86 -5.63 13.94
CA LEU A 133 14.17 -5.59 12.64
C LEU A 133 14.53 -4.33 11.84
N LEU A 134 14.69 -3.20 12.50
CA LEU A 134 15.10 -1.95 11.86
C LEU A 134 16.58 -1.95 11.48
N ALA A 135 17.47 -2.53 12.31
CA ALA A 135 18.89 -2.67 12.01
C ALA A 135 19.17 -3.66 10.88
N GLY A 136 18.48 -4.80 10.86
CA GLY A 136 18.61 -5.82 9.82
C GLY A 136 18.27 -5.31 8.42
N ARG A 137 17.45 -4.26 8.32
CA ARG A 137 17.15 -3.57 7.06
C ARG A 137 18.34 -2.77 6.51
N ALA A 138 19.21 -2.26 7.38
CA ALA A 138 20.36 -1.45 6.98
C ALA A 138 21.55 -2.31 6.51
N ALA A 139 21.55 -3.61 6.82
CA ALA A 139 22.55 -4.54 6.33
C ALA A 139 22.32 -4.81 4.83
N PRO A 140 23.37 -4.78 3.97
CA PRO A 140 23.24 -5.16 2.58
C PRO A 140 22.74 -6.61 2.53
N SER A 141 21.59 -6.84 1.86
CA SER A 141 21.10 -8.19 1.57
C SER A 141 22.24 -8.96 0.86
N PRO A 142 22.62 -10.14 1.35
CA PRO A 142 23.53 -10.98 0.58
C PRO A 142 22.95 -11.18 -0.81
N ALA A 143 23.80 -11.00 -1.83
CA ALA A 143 23.43 -11.00 -3.24
C ALA A 143 22.39 -12.09 -3.55
N ALA A 144 21.39 -11.73 -4.36
CA ALA A 144 20.16 -12.45 -4.70
C ALA A 144 20.37 -13.88 -5.29
N GLY A 145 21.15 -14.74 -4.67
CA GLY A 145 21.46 -16.09 -5.12
C GLY A 145 21.63 -17.12 -4.01
N ARG A 146 21.92 -16.70 -2.78
CA ARG A 146 22.05 -17.61 -1.63
C ARG A 146 21.32 -17.04 -0.43
N ARG A 147 20.02 -17.28 -0.34
CA ARG A 147 19.28 -17.14 0.91
C ARG A 147 19.68 -18.33 1.78
N GLY A 148 20.55 -18.10 2.75
CA GLY A 148 20.93 -19.12 3.73
C GLY A 148 19.76 -19.49 4.66
N ALA A 149 20.03 -20.31 5.68
CA ALA A 149 19.03 -20.78 6.66
C ALA A 149 18.48 -19.69 7.59
N ALA A 150 18.90 -18.43 7.47
CA ALA A 150 18.45 -17.33 8.32
C ALA A 150 17.13 -16.69 7.82
N PRO A 151 16.21 -16.31 8.76
CA PRO A 151 14.98 -15.58 8.42
C PRO A 151 15.26 -14.23 7.78
N ASP A 152 14.40 -13.82 6.83
CA ASP A 152 14.45 -12.48 6.26
C ASP A 152 13.74 -11.48 7.18
N LEU A 153 14.52 -10.72 7.94
CA LEU A 153 14.01 -9.74 8.89
C LEU A 153 13.25 -8.58 8.20
N ALA A 154 13.58 -8.27 6.94
CA ALA A 154 12.90 -7.23 6.19
C ALA A 154 11.45 -7.62 5.85
N GLU A 155 11.18 -8.89 5.63
CA GLU A 155 9.83 -9.42 5.37
C GLU A 155 9.01 -9.64 6.66
N LEU A 156 9.66 -9.71 7.82
CA LEU A 156 8.99 -9.84 9.11
C LEU A 156 8.56 -8.50 9.71
N LEU A 157 9.20 -7.40 9.35
CA LEU A 157 8.88 -6.08 9.88
C LEU A 157 7.41 -5.66 9.63
N PRO A 158 6.80 -5.84 8.44
CA PRO A 158 5.39 -5.52 8.22
C PRO A 158 4.46 -6.28 9.17
N GLN A 159 4.70 -7.58 9.37
CA GLN A 159 3.88 -8.42 10.25
C GLN A 159 4.01 -7.99 11.71
N TRP A 160 5.23 -7.70 12.15
CA TRP A 160 5.49 -7.22 13.49
C TRP A 160 4.79 -5.89 13.77
N LEU A 161 4.86 -4.93 12.81
CA LEU A 161 4.19 -3.64 12.91
C LEU A 161 2.67 -3.79 13.00
N THR A 162 2.07 -4.68 12.23
CA THR A 162 0.65 -4.98 12.29
C THR A 162 0.26 -5.49 13.66
N LEU A 163 0.96 -6.52 14.16
CA LEU A 163 0.71 -7.10 15.48
C LEU A 163 0.86 -6.10 16.63
N ALA A 164 1.88 -5.23 16.57
CA ALA A 164 2.09 -4.19 17.58
C ALA A 164 0.96 -3.15 17.59
N ASN A 165 0.49 -2.77 16.40
CA ASN A 165 -0.62 -1.83 16.24
C ASN A 165 -1.97 -2.40 16.68
N GLU A 166 -2.25 -3.68 16.41
CA GLU A 166 -3.45 -4.38 16.86
C GLU A 166 -3.54 -4.41 18.40
N ARG A 167 -2.37 -4.54 19.06
CA ARG A 167 -2.30 -4.51 20.51
C ARG A 167 -2.27 -3.11 21.12
N GLY A 168 -2.36 -2.07 20.30
CA GLY A 168 -2.44 -0.68 20.76
C GLY A 168 -1.14 -0.13 21.35
N TYR A 169 0.01 -0.61 20.91
CA TYR A 169 1.30 -0.10 21.35
C TYR A 169 1.72 1.17 20.59
N LYS A 170 2.64 1.93 21.20
CA LYS A 170 3.34 3.06 20.59
C LYS A 170 4.83 2.80 20.48
N ALA A 171 5.46 3.39 19.45
CA ALA A 171 6.91 3.28 19.27
C ALA A 171 7.69 3.98 20.39
N PRO A 172 8.82 3.43 20.83
CA PRO A 172 9.73 4.13 21.72
C PRO A 172 10.35 5.34 20.99
N PRO A 173 10.60 6.48 21.68
CA PRO A 173 11.14 7.68 21.05
C PRO A 173 12.46 7.44 20.29
N ALA A 174 13.33 6.59 20.82
CA ALA A 174 14.61 6.26 20.21
C ALA A 174 14.48 5.54 18.84
N ALA A 175 13.43 4.74 18.64
CA ALA A 175 13.22 4.01 17.38
C ALA A 175 12.51 4.85 16.30
N LEU A 176 11.93 6.02 16.64
CA LEU A 176 11.16 6.83 15.68
C LEU A 176 11.94 7.24 14.44
N PRO A 177 13.21 7.72 14.52
CA PRO A 177 13.97 8.07 13.32
C PRO A 177 14.14 6.89 12.36
N ALA A 178 14.58 5.74 12.87
CA ALA A 178 14.79 4.54 12.06
C ALA A 178 13.47 4.00 11.48
N LEU A 179 12.36 4.10 12.22
CA LEU A 179 11.02 3.71 11.76
C LEU A 179 10.52 4.61 10.64
N LEU A 180 10.72 5.93 10.74
CA LEU A 180 10.34 6.89 9.71
C LEU A 180 11.22 6.73 8.45
N ASP A 181 12.51 6.45 8.59
CA ASP A 181 13.39 6.12 7.47
C ASP A 181 12.99 4.81 6.79
N ALA A 182 12.56 3.81 7.56
CA ALA A 182 12.00 2.58 7.01
C ALA A 182 10.74 2.86 6.16
N ALA A 183 9.82 3.66 6.68
CA ALA A 183 8.60 4.07 6.00
C ALA A 183 8.86 4.97 4.77
N ARG A 184 9.96 5.76 4.77
CA ARG A 184 10.40 6.52 3.62
C ARG A 184 10.86 5.61 2.48
N ALA A 185 11.66 4.62 2.80
CA ALA A 185 12.26 3.71 1.83
C ALA A 185 11.25 2.69 1.26
N ARG A 186 10.27 2.23 2.07
CA ARG A 186 9.26 1.22 1.69
C ARG A 186 7.87 1.79 1.89
N THR A 187 7.15 2.00 0.78
CA THR A 187 5.80 2.60 0.81
C THR A 187 4.76 1.68 1.45
N ASP A 188 4.93 0.37 1.33
CA ASP A 188 4.08 -0.64 1.94
C ASP A 188 4.09 -0.62 3.48
N LEU A 189 5.20 -0.19 4.08
CA LEU A 189 5.30 -0.05 5.54
C LEU A 189 4.60 1.19 6.10
N ARG A 190 4.37 2.23 5.26
CA ARG A 190 3.92 3.55 5.72
C ARG A 190 2.69 3.51 6.62
N PRO A 191 1.59 2.83 6.26
CA PRO A 191 0.39 2.84 7.10
C PRO A 191 0.66 2.34 8.51
N GLN A 192 1.33 1.20 8.63
CA GLN A 192 1.60 0.56 9.91
C GLN A 192 2.69 1.28 10.72
N ALA A 193 3.74 1.74 10.05
CA ALA A 193 4.82 2.50 10.68
C ALA A 193 4.33 3.85 11.23
N LEU A 194 3.53 4.59 10.48
CA LEU A 194 2.98 5.87 10.92
C LEU A 194 1.96 5.69 12.06
N ARG A 195 1.16 4.62 12.00
CA ARG A 195 0.25 4.28 13.09
C ARG A 195 1.01 4.00 14.38
N LEU A 196 2.09 3.22 14.33
CA LEU A 196 2.93 2.92 15.50
C LEU A 196 3.68 4.16 16.00
N ALA A 197 4.22 4.99 15.08
CA ALA A 197 4.95 6.22 15.40
C ALA A 197 4.07 7.27 16.11
N GLY A 198 2.78 7.33 15.77
CA GLY A 198 1.78 8.17 16.41
C GLY A 198 2.06 9.67 16.34
N PRO A 199 1.46 10.47 17.26
CA PRO A 199 1.55 11.93 17.26
C PRO A 199 3.01 12.44 17.28
N ARG A 200 3.89 11.79 18.06
CA ARG A 200 5.30 12.18 18.17
C ARG A 200 6.07 11.95 16.86
N GLY A 201 5.79 10.85 16.14
CA GLY A 201 6.38 10.60 14.82
C GLY A 201 5.96 11.67 13.81
N LEU A 202 4.72 12.09 13.83
CA LEU A 202 4.20 13.16 12.96
C LEU A 202 4.79 14.53 13.33
N TRP A 203 4.96 14.82 14.62
CA TRP A 203 5.65 16.01 15.09
C TRP A 203 7.09 16.07 14.57
N LEU A 204 7.85 14.96 14.67
CA LEU A 204 9.18 14.86 14.09
C LEU A 204 9.20 15.07 12.57
N ALA A 205 8.18 14.54 11.87
CA ALA A 205 8.04 14.73 10.42
C ALA A 205 7.80 16.20 10.03
N GLY A 206 7.22 17.00 10.92
CA GLY A 206 7.10 18.45 10.75
C GLY A 206 8.45 19.18 10.83
N LEU A 207 9.40 18.63 11.58
CA LEU A 207 10.72 19.22 11.78
C LEU A 207 11.76 18.77 10.73
N ASN A 208 11.62 17.55 10.16
CA ASN A 208 12.55 17.01 9.19
C ASN A 208 11.92 16.92 7.79
N PRO A 209 12.46 17.67 6.80
CA PRO A 209 11.96 17.65 5.42
C PRO A 209 11.93 16.26 4.77
N GLU A 210 12.84 15.35 5.14
CA GLU A 210 12.93 13.99 4.62
C GLU A 210 11.70 13.13 4.98
N TRP A 211 11.00 13.47 6.07
CA TRP A 211 9.83 12.75 6.57
C TRP A 211 8.49 13.42 6.23
N ARG A 212 8.48 14.46 5.39
CA ARG A 212 7.25 15.16 4.97
C ARG A 212 6.21 14.24 4.34
N PHE A 213 6.61 13.08 3.80
CA PHE A 213 5.66 12.09 3.31
C PHE A 213 4.66 11.66 4.37
N ALA A 214 5.07 11.61 5.66
CA ALA A 214 4.20 11.26 6.78
C ALA A 214 3.08 12.28 7.02
N LEU A 215 3.30 13.53 6.63
CA LEU A 215 2.32 14.61 6.75
C LEU A 215 1.35 14.65 5.58
N ARG A 216 1.71 14.11 4.42
CA ARG A 216 0.86 14.10 3.21
C ARG A 216 -0.40 13.25 3.40
N GLY A 217 -0.30 12.13 4.14
CA GLY A 217 -1.47 11.33 4.52
C GLY A 217 -2.37 11.97 5.58
N ARG A 218 -1.86 12.98 6.29
CA ARG A 218 -2.60 13.74 7.30
C ARG A 218 -3.38 14.91 6.74
N GLY A 219 -3.09 15.31 5.49
CA GLY A 219 -3.82 16.39 4.80
C GLY A 219 -5.32 16.11 4.69
N THR A 220 -5.68 14.82 4.63
CA THR A 220 -7.09 14.41 4.58
C THR A 220 -7.55 13.74 5.88
N ALA A 221 -6.84 12.74 6.43
CA ALA A 221 -7.33 11.97 7.59
C ALA A 221 -7.11 12.63 8.97
N GLY A 222 -6.13 13.53 9.12
CA GLY A 222 -5.83 14.20 10.41
C GLY A 222 -6.56 15.53 10.62
N ARG A 223 -7.26 16.01 9.59
CA ARG A 223 -8.11 17.22 9.61
C ARG A 223 -9.58 16.91 9.47
N LEU A 224 -9.95 15.63 9.26
CA LEU A 224 -11.36 15.30 9.18
C LEU A 224 -12.01 15.56 10.55
N PRO A 225 -13.10 16.32 10.59
CA PRO A 225 -13.89 16.49 11.79
C PRO A 225 -14.42 15.14 12.25
N SER A 226 -14.61 14.97 13.56
CA SER A 226 -15.31 13.80 14.07
C SER A 226 -16.70 13.71 13.42
N PRO A 227 -17.22 12.51 13.11
CA PRO A 227 -18.58 12.38 12.57
C PRO A 227 -19.66 13.06 13.43
N GLY A 228 -19.42 13.23 14.74
CA GLY A 228 -20.30 13.98 15.66
C GLY A 228 -20.15 15.51 15.59
N ASP A 229 -19.10 16.03 14.94
CA ASP A 229 -18.93 17.47 14.72
C ASP A 229 -19.65 17.90 13.43
N VAL A 230 -20.95 18.06 13.53
CA VAL A 230 -21.83 18.40 12.39
C VAL A 230 -21.41 19.69 11.69
N GLN A 231 -20.93 20.69 12.44
CA GLN A 231 -20.49 21.96 11.84
C GLN A 231 -19.18 21.83 11.11
N GLY A 232 -18.20 21.11 11.69
CA GLY A 232 -16.93 20.83 11.04
C GLY A 232 -17.08 19.96 9.80
N VAL A 233 -17.96 18.93 9.85
CA VAL A 233 -18.32 18.10 8.70
C VAL A 233 -18.89 18.96 7.57
N ARG A 234 -19.85 19.83 7.88
CA ARG A 234 -20.50 20.69 6.89
C ARG A 234 -19.53 21.69 6.27
N ALA A 235 -18.73 22.37 7.09
CA ALA A 235 -17.73 23.33 6.61
C ALA A 235 -16.71 22.67 5.67
N LEU A 236 -16.19 21.48 6.04
CA LEU A 236 -15.25 20.75 5.19
C LEU A 236 -15.91 20.22 3.90
N TRP A 237 -17.20 19.87 3.95
CA TRP A 237 -17.94 19.45 2.77
C TRP A 237 -18.14 20.60 1.77
N ASP A 238 -18.46 21.78 2.26
CA ASP A 238 -18.77 22.94 1.41
C ASP A 238 -17.50 23.65 0.88
N GLU A 239 -16.40 23.68 1.67
CA GLU A 239 -15.20 24.46 1.36
C GLU A 239 -13.94 23.62 1.13
N GLY A 240 -13.97 22.31 1.41
CA GLY A 240 -12.83 21.41 1.32
C GLY A 240 -12.42 21.10 -0.12
N LEU A 241 -11.17 20.69 -0.27
CA LEU A 241 -10.66 20.17 -1.54
C LEU A 241 -11.36 18.85 -1.88
N PHE A 242 -11.48 18.54 -3.17
CA PHE A 242 -12.15 17.32 -3.65
C PHE A 242 -11.69 16.05 -2.92
N ALA A 243 -10.37 15.84 -2.78
CA ALA A 243 -9.83 14.67 -2.07
C ALA A 243 -10.19 14.64 -0.58
N GLU A 244 -10.34 15.80 0.06
CA GLU A 244 -10.79 15.93 1.45
C GLU A 244 -12.26 15.57 1.58
N ARG A 245 -13.09 15.99 0.63
CA ARG A 245 -14.53 15.67 0.57
C ARG A 245 -14.77 14.19 0.36
N VAL A 246 -14.00 13.53 -0.54
CA VAL A 246 -14.07 12.07 -0.76
C VAL A 246 -13.69 11.31 0.52
N ALA A 247 -12.60 11.70 1.19
CA ALA A 247 -12.17 11.09 2.43
C ALA A 247 -13.18 11.33 3.58
N LEU A 248 -13.76 12.52 3.65
CA LEU A 248 -14.82 12.87 4.61
C LEU A 248 -16.06 12.00 4.39
N LEU A 249 -16.52 11.88 3.15
CA LEU A 249 -17.69 11.06 2.80
C LEU A 249 -17.49 9.60 3.23
N ALA A 250 -16.33 9.02 2.90
CA ALA A 250 -15.99 7.66 3.32
C ALA A 250 -15.95 7.49 4.85
N ALA A 251 -15.40 8.47 5.56
CA ALA A 251 -15.35 8.48 7.03
C ALA A 251 -16.74 8.61 7.66
N VAL A 252 -17.59 9.50 7.15
CA VAL A 252 -18.97 9.67 7.64
C VAL A 252 -19.77 8.40 7.37
N ARG A 253 -19.69 7.83 6.15
CA ARG A 253 -20.41 6.60 5.81
C ARG A 253 -19.98 5.38 6.63
N SER A 254 -18.73 5.31 7.05
CA SER A 254 -18.27 4.21 7.90
C SER A 254 -18.91 4.21 9.31
N GLY A 255 -19.38 5.37 9.78
CA GLY A 255 -20.08 5.52 11.06
C GLY A 255 -21.60 5.63 10.90
N ASP A 256 -22.05 6.41 9.91
CA ASP A 256 -23.48 6.66 9.60
C ASP A 256 -23.65 6.78 8.08
N ALA A 257 -24.10 5.70 7.46
CA ALA A 257 -24.28 5.64 6.01
C ALA A 257 -25.37 6.61 5.52
N ALA A 258 -26.45 6.81 6.30
CA ALA A 258 -27.54 7.71 5.93
C ALA A 258 -27.11 9.20 6.00
N ALA A 259 -26.35 9.59 7.01
CA ALA A 259 -25.77 10.92 7.10
C ALA A 259 -24.83 11.20 5.92
N GLY A 260 -24.01 10.20 5.51
CA GLY A 260 -23.15 10.31 4.33
C GLY A 260 -23.93 10.47 3.03
N LEU A 261 -25.02 9.72 2.86
CA LEU A 261 -25.92 9.88 1.70
C LEU A 261 -26.56 11.27 1.64
N ALA A 262 -27.08 11.76 2.77
CA ALA A 262 -27.67 13.10 2.86
C ALA A 262 -26.66 14.19 2.53
N LEU A 263 -25.41 14.02 2.96
CA LEU A 263 -24.32 14.94 2.66
C LEU A 263 -24.05 14.99 1.15
N LEU A 264 -23.91 13.84 0.50
CA LEU A 264 -23.71 13.73 -0.95
C LEU A 264 -24.90 14.33 -1.74
N ALA A 265 -26.12 13.96 -1.36
CA ALA A 265 -27.34 14.44 -2.03
C ALA A 265 -27.45 15.99 -2.01
N SER A 266 -26.92 16.64 -0.96
CA SER A 266 -26.99 18.10 -0.80
C SER A 266 -26.25 18.89 -1.90
N THR A 267 -25.23 18.31 -2.54
CA THR A 267 -24.42 18.98 -3.58
C THR A 267 -24.45 18.27 -4.92
N TRP A 268 -25.10 17.12 -5.04
CA TRP A 268 -25.06 16.22 -6.20
C TRP A 268 -25.25 16.92 -7.55
N THR A 269 -26.24 17.80 -7.66
CA THR A 269 -26.57 18.49 -8.92
C THR A 269 -25.53 19.52 -9.35
N ALA A 270 -24.74 20.03 -8.39
CA ALA A 270 -23.69 21.01 -8.64
C ALA A 270 -22.33 20.36 -8.95
N GLU A 271 -22.17 19.05 -8.68
CA GLU A 271 -20.90 18.34 -8.88
C GLU A 271 -20.60 18.09 -10.36
N ARG A 272 -19.31 18.01 -10.71
CA ARG A 272 -18.86 17.58 -12.03
C ARG A 272 -19.07 16.07 -12.19
N ALA A 273 -19.20 15.59 -13.42
CA ALA A 273 -19.42 14.16 -13.70
C ALA A 273 -18.30 13.26 -13.15
N GLU A 274 -17.05 13.71 -13.21
CA GLU A 274 -15.89 13.00 -12.68
C GLU A 274 -15.93 12.90 -11.15
N ASP A 275 -16.32 13.99 -10.49
CA ASP A 275 -16.48 14.06 -9.03
C ASP A 275 -17.65 13.20 -8.57
N ARG A 276 -18.80 13.24 -9.29
CA ARG A 276 -19.94 12.37 -9.03
C ARG A 276 -19.58 10.89 -9.08
N LEU A 277 -18.74 10.50 -10.07
CA LEU A 277 -18.27 9.12 -10.19
C LEU A 277 -17.51 8.67 -8.94
N MET A 278 -16.56 9.48 -8.45
CA MET A 278 -15.77 9.17 -7.27
C MET A 278 -16.61 9.16 -5.98
N PHE A 279 -17.58 10.05 -5.89
CA PHE A 279 -18.51 10.06 -4.75
C PHE A 279 -19.42 8.84 -4.75
N LEU A 280 -19.94 8.40 -5.92
CA LEU A 280 -20.71 7.15 -6.02
C LEU A 280 -19.89 5.94 -5.57
N ASP A 281 -18.61 5.86 -5.97
CA ASP A 281 -17.74 4.77 -5.55
C ASP A 281 -17.59 4.72 -4.01
N SER A 282 -17.64 5.86 -3.33
CA SER A 282 -17.62 5.95 -1.87
C SER A 282 -18.87 5.33 -1.21
N LEU A 283 -19.99 5.22 -1.94
CA LEU A 283 -21.22 4.58 -1.44
C LEU A 283 -21.08 3.06 -1.23
N ARG A 284 -20.07 2.42 -1.81
CA ARG A 284 -19.73 1.00 -1.53
C ARG A 284 -19.53 0.75 -0.04
N THR A 285 -19.05 1.77 0.70
CA THR A 285 -18.95 1.72 2.16
C THR A 285 -20.33 1.91 2.77
N GLY A 286 -20.85 0.89 3.46
CA GLY A 286 -22.15 0.93 4.09
C GLY A 286 -23.33 0.97 3.10
N LEU A 287 -23.17 0.39 1.89
CA LEU A 287 -24.24 0.28 0.89
C LEU A 287 -25.43 -0.50 1.46
N SER A 288 -26.62 0.06 1.32
CA SER A 288 -27.88 -0.51 1.84
C SER A 288 -29.08 -0.09 0.99
N ASP A 289 -30.23 -0.68 1.26
CA ASP A 289 -31.49 -0.33 0.58
C ASP A 289 -31.88 1.15 0.75
N ALA A 290 -31.35 1.83 1.77
CA ALA A 290 -31.55 3.28 1.95
C ALA A 290 -30.90 4.13 0.85
N ASP A 291 -29.92 3.60 0.13
CA ASP A 291 -29.22 4.26 -0.98
C ASP A 291 -30.00 4.11 -2.31
N GLU A 292 -31.01 3.21 -2.39
CA GLU A 292 -31.69 2.83 -3.62
C GLU A 292 -32.28 4.03 -4.36
N GLU A 293 -33.07 4.88 -3.70
CA GLU A 293 -33.75 6.03 -4.32
C GLU A 293 -32.75 6.98 -5.00
N PHE A 294 -31.64 7.25 -4.30
CA PHE A 294 -30.57 8.10 -4.82
C PHE A 294 -29.88 7.46 -6.04
N LEU A 295 -29.59 6.17 -5.97
CA LEU A 295 -28.94 5.43 -7.06
C LEU A 295 -29.86 5.27 -8.27
N GLU A 296 -31.17 5.05 -8.09
CA GLU A 296 -32.17 5.03 -9.17
C GLU A 296 -32.23 6.39 -9.88
N ALA A 297 -32.19 7.50 -9.15
CA ALA A 297 -32.11 8.82 -9.74
C ALA A 297 -30.80 9.02 -10.53
N ALA A 298 -29.69 8.45 -10.07
CA ALA A 298 -28.40 8.52 -10.76
C ALA A 298 -28.34 7.73 -12.07
N LEU A 299 -29.23 6.76 -12.31
CA LEU A 299 -29.40 6.10 -13.62
C LEU A 299 -29.84 7.06 -14.73
N ALA A 300 -30.39 8.22 -14.42
CA ALA A 300 -30.74 9.27 -15.39
C ALA A 300 -29.61 10.28 -15.62
N ASP A 301 -28.42 10.08 -15.03
CA ASP A 301 -27.27 11.01 -15.21
C ASP A 301 -26.83 11.08 -16.66
N ARG A 302 -26.34 12.28 -17.05
CA ARG A 302 -25.80 12.52 -18.40
C ARG A 302 -24.54 11.71 -18.68
N SER A 303 -23.71 11.47 -17.65
CA SER A 303 -22.48 10.71 -17.76
C SER A 303 -22.76 9.21 -17.80
N ARG A 304 -22.31 8.54 -18.86
CA ARG A 304 -22.39 7.08 -18.97
C ARG A 304 -21.69 6.36 -17.82
N ASN A 305 -20.55 6.87 -17.35
CA ASN A 305 -19.81 6.23 -16.27
C ASN A 305 -20.55 6.35 -14.93
N VAL A 306 -21.21 7.49 -14.67
CA VAL A 306 -22.05 7.66 -13.48
C VAL A 306 -23.22 6.67 -13.50
N ARG A 307 -23.92 6.55 -14.65
CA ARG A 307 -25.01 5.56 -14.80
C ARG A 307 -24.53 4.12 -14.59
N ALA A 308 -23.37 3.77 -15.18
CA ALA A 308 -22.81 2.43 -15.05
C ALA A 308 -22.45 2.09 -13.58
N THR A 309 -21.86 3.04 -12.85
CA THR A 309 -21.55 2.85 -11.43
C THR A 309 -22.81 2.77 -10.58
N ALA A 310 -23.83 3.59 -10.87
CA ALA A 310 -25.13 3.49 -10.18
C ALA A 310 -25.78 2.13 -10.41
N ALA A 311 -25.80 1.64 -11.65
CA ALA A 311 -26.33 0.31 -12.00
C ALA A 311 -25.55 -0.81 -11.28
N GLU A 312 -24.21 -0.71 -11.19
CA GLU A 312 -23.39 -1.66 -10.48
C GLU A 312 -23.70 -1.72 -8.98
N LEU A 313 -23.90 -0.55 -8.35
CA LEU A 313 -24.28 -0.46 -6.93
C LEU A 313 -25.68 -1.00 -6.70
N LEU A 314 -26.65 -0.68 -7.57
CA LEU A 314 -28.01 -1.20 -7.48
C LEU A 314 -28.06 -2.72 -7.68
N ALA A 315 -27.23 -3.27 -8.55
CA ALA A 315 -27.12 -4.73 -8.75
C ALA A 315 -26.54 -5.45 -7.52
N ALA A 316 -25.88 -4.73 -6.62
CA ALA A 316 -25.43 -5.25 -5.33
C ALA A 316 -26.52 -5.20 -4.23
N LEU A 317 -27.70 -4.62 -4.53
CA LEU A 317 -28.88 -4.56 -3.68
C LEU A 317 -29.96 -5.50 -4.21
N PRO A 318 -30.03 -6.76 -3.74
CA PRO A 318 -30.92 -7.79 -4.32
C PRO A 318 -32.42 -7.48 -4.18
N ALA A 319 -32.81 -6.64 -3.21
CA ALA A 319 -34.18 -6.22 -2.97
C ALA A 319 -34.61 -4.98 -3.77
N SER A 320 -33.68 -4.33 -4.50
CA SER A 320 -33.98 -3.10 -5.24
C SER A 320 -34.95 -3.30 -6.40
N ALA A 321 -35.69 -2.25 -6.77
CA ALA A 321 -36.55 -2.23 -7.95
C ALA A 321 -35.74 -2.50 -9.24
N PHE A 322 -34.48 -1.99 -9.30
CA PHE A 322 -33.55 -2.31 -10.37
C PHE A 322 -33.31 -3.83 -10.48
N ALA A 323 -32.98 -4.48 -9.37
CA ALA A 323 -32.78 -5.93 -9.34
C ALA A 323 -34.02 -6.69 -9.78
N GLY A 324 -35.21 -6.24 -9.38
CA GLY A 324 -36.49 -6.78 -9.84
C GLY A 324 -36.70 -6.64 -11.36
N ARG A 325 -36.35 -5.49 -11.96
CA ARG A 325 -36.41 -5.29 -13.42
C ARG A 325 -35.43 -6.20 -14.15
N MET A 326 -34.22 -6.36 -13.64
CA MET A 326 -33.23 -7.27 -14.22
C MET A 326 -33.64 -8.72 -14.10
N ALA A 327 -34.22 -9.15 -12.97
CA ALA A 327 -34.80 -10.47 -12.80
C ALA A 327 -35.92 -10.74 -13.80
N GLY A 328 -36.83 -9.77 -14.01
CA GLY A 328 -37.90 -9.90 -14.98
C GLY A 328 -37.38 -10.13 -16.41
N ARG A 329 -36.41 -9.33 -16.86
CA ARG A 329 -35.77 -9.49 -18.19
C ARG A 329 -34.98 -10.78 -18.29
N ALA A 330 -34.18 -11.13 -17.30
CA ALA A 330 -33.43 -12.39 -17.29
C ALA A 330 -34.35 -13.61 -17.32
N ALA A 331 -35.51 -13.56 -16.62
CA ALA A 331 -36.50 -14.63 -16.62
C ALA A 331 -37.19 -14.81 -17.97
N THR A 332 -37.27 -13.80 -18.84
CA THR A 332 -37.75 -13.98 -20.23
C THR A 332 -36.74 -14.70 -21.11
N CYS A 333 -35.43 -14.59 -20.77
CA CYS A 333 -34.35 -15.17 -21.54
C CYS A 333 -33.96 -16.59 -21.10
N VAL A 334 -34.14 -16.92 -19.82
CA VAL A 334 -33.68 -18.19 -19.24
C VAL A 334 -34.87 -18.93 -18.61
N GLY A 335 -35.14 -20.11 -19.11
CA GLY A 335 -36.26 -20.96 -18.68
C GLY A 335 -35.83 -22.38 -18.39
N LEU A 336 -36.79 -23.18 -17.85
CA LEU A 336 -36.60 -24.60 -17.66
C LEU A 336 -37.52 -25.34 -18.63
N ASP A 337 -36.96 -26.03 -19.59
CA ASP A 337 -37.69 -26.96 -20.42
C ASP A 337 -37.94 -28.26 -19.64
N ARG A 338 -39.22 -28.55 -19.42
CA ARG A 338 -39.70 -29.74 -18.72
C ARG A 338 -40.27 -30.76 -19.69
N THR A 339 -40.27 -30.48 -20.99
CA THR A 339 -40.80 -31.37 -22.03
C THR A 339 -39.78 -32.41 -22.48
N ALA A 340 -38.50 -32.19 -22.23
CA ALA A 340 -37.42 -33.13 -22.44
C ALA A 340 -37.48 -34.28 -21.40
N GLU A 341 -36.85 -35.41 -21.69
CA GLU A 341 -36.78 -36.57 -20.76
C GLU A 341 -36.15 -36.19 -19.40
N SER A 342 -35.24 -35.25 -19.41
CA SER A 342 -34.65 -34.64 -18.21
C SER A 342 -34.78 -33.10 -18.29
N PRO A 343 -35.00 -32.42 -17.16
CA PRO A 343 -35.06 -30.95 -17.14
C PRO A 343 -33.79 -30.32 -17.72
N VAL A 344 -33.95 -29.42 -18.69
CA VAL A 344 -32.83 -28.69 -19.36
C VAL A 344 -33.11 -27.21 -19.25
N ILE A 345 -32.08 -26.42 -18.98
CA ILE A 345 -32.17 -24.96 -19.02
C ILE A 345 -32.16 -24.52 -20.50
N SER A 346 -33.24 -23.87 -20.92
CA SER A 346 -33.37 -23.25 -22.24
C SER A 346 -32.98 -21.78 -22.16
N VAL A 347 -32.23 -21.29 -23.15
CA VAL A 347 -31.76 -19.89 -23.21
C VAL A 347 -32.21 -19.29 -24.54
N GLU A 348 -32.95 -18.20 -24.47
CA GLU A 348 -33.24 -17.35 -25.60
C GLU A 348 -32.72 -15.92 -25.31
N ALA A 349 -31.50 -15.64 -25.76
CA ALA A 349 -30.85 -14.35 -25.52
C ALA A 349 -31.58 -13.20 -26.23
N PRO A 350 -31.57 -11.98 -25.69
CA PRO A 350 -32.24 -10.81 -26.27
C PRO A 350 -31.87 -10.60 -27.74
N HIS A 351 -32.83 -10.21 -28.57
CA HIS A 351 -32.59 -9.90 -29.99
C HIS A 351 -32.03 -8.50 -30.20
N GLU A 352 -32.35 -7.57 -29.28
CA GLU A 352 -31.89 -6.17 -29.31
C GLU A 352 -31.65 -5.68 -27.86
N CYS A 353 -30.83 -4.62 -27.75
CA CYS A 353 -30.70 -3.85 -26.52
C CYS A 353 -31.63 -2.63 -26.64
N ASP A 354 -32.77 -2.68 -25.96
CA ASP A 354 -33.74 -1.60 -26.01
C ASP A 354 -33.34 -0.38 -25.13
N ALA A 355 -34.03 0.75 -25.33
CA ALA A 355 -33.77 1.98 -24.59
C ALA A 355 -33.97 1.83 -23.07
N ALA A 356 -34.80 0.89 -22.62
CA ALA A 356 -35.02 0.63 -21.20
C ALA A 356 -33.85 -0.17 -20.60
N MET A 357 -33.26 -1.09 -21.36
CA MET A 357 -32.05 -1.79 -20.99
C MET A 357 -30.86 -0.81 -20.89
N GLU A 358 -30.70 0.07 -21.91
CA GLU A 358 -29.64 1.09 -21.89
C GLU A 358 -29.78 2.06 -20.71
N ARG A 359 -31.01 2.49 -20.41
CA ARG A 359 -31.29 3.33 -19.24
C ARG A 359 -30.89 2.64 -17.93
N ASP A 360 -31.15 1.34 -17.80
CA ASP A 360 -30.77 0.54 -16.64
C ASP A 360 -29.28 0.10 -16.69
N GLY A 361 -28.46 0.71 -17.53
CA GLY A 361 -27.01 0.55 -17.55
C GLY A 361 -26.47 -0.60 -18.39
N VAL A 362 -27.33 -1.34 -19.12
CA VAL A 362 -26.87 -2.37 -20.05
C VAL A 362 -26.07 -1.69 -21.18
N VAL A 363 -24.86 -2.18 -21.39
CA VAL A 363 -23.96 -1.67 -22.44
C VAL A 363 -24.32 -2.33 -23.77
N PRO A 364 -24.78 -1.54 -24.79
CA PRO A 364 -25.25 -2.13 -26.04
C PRO A 364 -24.10 -2.72 -26.88
N THR A 365 -22.93 -2.10 -26.87
CA THR A 365 -21.79 -2.52 -27.68
C THR A 365 -20.89 -3.50 -26.92
N PRO A 366 -20.72 -4.75 -27.38
CA PRO A 366 -19.86 -5.72 -26.74
C PRO A 366 -18.37 -5.37 -26.92
N PRO A 367 -17.49 -5.89 -26.06
CA PRO A 367 -16.05 -5.93 -26.30
C PRO A 367 -15.72 -6.71 -27.58
N ALA A 368 -14.56 -6.41 -28.17
CA ALA A 368 -14.09 -7.13 -29.37
C ALA A 368 -14.04 -8.66 -29.11
N GLY A 369 -14.58 -9.42 -30.09
CA GLY A 369 -14.61 -10.88 -30.02
C GLY A 369 -15.79 -11.49 -29.26
N ARG A 370 -16.71 -10.69 -28.71
CA ARG A 370 -17.95 -11.16 -28.08
C ARG A 370 -19.17 -10.93 -28.96
N GLY A 371 -20.10 -11.88 -28.99
CA GLY A 371 -21.39 -11.73 -29.65
C GLY A 371 -22.32 -10.77 -28.88
N GLU A 372 -23.10 -9.95 -29.58
CA GLU A 372 -24.02 -8.98 -28.97
C GLU A 372 -25.04 -9.64 -28.04
N ARG A 373 -25.68 -10.70 -28.48
CA ARG A 373 -26.73 -11.40 -27.73
C ARG A 373 -26.20 -12.03 -26.44
N SER A 374 -25.00 -12.65 -26.49
CA SER A 374 -24.38 -13.24 -25.30
C SER A 374 -23.90 -12.15 -24.32
N TRP A 375 -23.48 -11.00 -24.86
CA TRP A 375 -23.08 -9.85 -24.06
C TRP A 375 -24.26 -9.27 -23.28
N TRP A 376 -25.40 -9.07 -23.93
CA TRP A 376 -26.59 -8.54 -23.27
C TRP A 376 -27.17 -9.54 -22.26
N LEU A 377 -27.30 -10.81 -22.64
CA LEU A 377 -27.73 -11.88 -21.72
C LEU A 377 -26.87 -11.92 -20.46
N GLY A 378 -25.53 -11.91 -20.64
CA GLY A 378 -24.60 -11.95 -19.53
C GLY A 378 -24.81 -10.82 -18.54
N GLN A 379 -25.05 -9.57 -19.01
CA GLN A 379 -25.33 -8.42 -18.17
C GLN A 379 -26.67 -8.53 -17.43
N LEU A 380 -27.73 -9.02 -18.08
CA LEU A 380 -29.04 -9.20 -17.45
C LEU A 380 -28.98 -10.25 -16.34
N VAL A 381 -28.35 -11.39 -16.61
CA VAL A 381 -28.21 -12.49 -15.64
C VAL A 381 -27.32 -12.10 -14.47
N GLU A 382 -26.24 -11.39 -14.74
CA GLU A 382 -25.31 -10.89 -13.74
C GLU A 382 -25.94 -9.87 -12.79
N ALA A 383 -26.83 -9.00 -13.29
CA ALA A 383 -27.50 -7.97 -12.51
C ALA A 383 -28.77 -8.49 -11.80
N ALA A 384 -29.27 -9.66 -12.18
CA ALA A 384 -30.43 -10.27 -11.53
C ALA A 384 -30.07 -10.82 -10.14
N PRO A 385 -30.97 -10.69 -9.14
CA PRO A 385 -30.76 -11.32 -7.84
C PRO A 385 -30.75 -12.83 -7.96
N LEU A 386 -29.76 -13.49 -7.37
CA LEU A 386 -29.59 -14.94 -7.46
C LEU A 386 -30.77 -15.72 -6.89
N ALA A 387 -31.47 -15.18 -5.90
CA ALA A 387 -32.67 -15.76 -5.33
C ALA A 387 -33.82 -15.98 -6.36
N CYS A 388 -33.87 -15.18 -7.45
CA CYS A 388 -34.89 -15.31 -8.47
C CYS A 388 -34.82 -16.68 -9.21
N TRP A 389 -33.61 -17.22 -9.37
CA TRP A 389 -33.39 -18.49 -10.05
C TRP A 389 -33.93 -19.68 -9.26
N ILE A 390 -33.87 -19.64 -7.92
CA ILE A 390 -34.46 -20.67 -7.05
C ILE A 390 -35.95 -20.79 -7.35
N GLY A 391 -36.66 -19.67 -7.34
CA GLY A 391 -38.12 -19.67 -7.70
C GLY A 391 -38.34 -20.05 -9.15
N ARG A 392 -37.54 -19.55 -10.10
CA ARG A 392 -37.66 -19.83 -11.54
C ARG A 392 -37.52 -21.31 -11.87
N PHE A 393 -36.61 -22.00 -11.16
CA PHE A 393 -36.35 -23.43 -11.38
C PHE A 393 -37.05 -24.35 -10.39
N GLY A 394 -38.15 -23.89 -9.79
CA GLY A 394 -39.07 -24.74 -9.01
C GLY A 394 -38.55 -25.11 -7.63
N GLY A 395 -37.81 -24.21 -6.96
CA GLY A 395 -37.33 -24.40 -5.60
C GLY A 395 -36.05 -25.22 -5.47
N ARG A 396 -35.32 -25.43 -6.57
CA ARG A 396 -34.03 -26.15 -6.58
C ARG A 396 -32.95 -25.34 -5.84
N THR A 397 -32.04 -26.08 -5.24
CA THR A 397 -30.84 -25.46 -4.62
C THR A 397 -29.88 -24.92 -5.70
N PRO A 398 -28.97 -24.02 -5.37
CA PRO A 398 -27.93 -23.54 -6.30
C PRO A 398 -27.13 -24.68 -6.94
N GLU A 399 -26.78 -25.70 -6.15
CA GLU A 399 -26.03 -26.87 -6.60
C GLU A 399 -26.84 -27.67 -7.64
N GLU A 400 -28.15 -27.89 -7.39
CA GLU A 400 -29.04 -28.57 -8.33
C GLU A 400 -29.25 -27.76 -9.61
N ILE A 401 -29.29 -26.42 -9.52
CA ILE A 401 -29.43 -25.53 -10.68
C ILE A 401 -28.17 -25.55 -11.55
N VAL A 402 -27.01 -25.41 -10.95
CA VAL A 402 -25.70 -25.40 -11.66
C VAL A 402 -25.42 -26.77 -12.32
N ALA A 403 -25.95 -27.86 -11.75
CA ALA A 403 -25.81 -29.20 -12.30
C ALA A 403 -26.78 -29.49 -13.48
N LEU A 404 -27.80 -28.65 -13.73
CA LEU A 404 -28.69 -28.83 -14.87
C LEU A 404 -27.94 -28.62 -16.19
N PRO A 405 -28.20 -29.47 -17.19
CA PRO A 405 -27.72 -29.23 -18.53
C PRO A 405 -28.33 -27.95 -19.11
N VAL A 406 -27.56 -27.21 -19.90
CA VAL A 406 -28.00 -26.01 -20.60
C VAL A 406 -27.97 -26.28 -22.10
N ALA A 407 -29.03 -25.94 -22.79
CA ALA A 407 -29.16 -26.14 -24.24
C ALA A 407 -28.25 -25.18 -25.02
N ASP A 408 -27.91 -25.55 -26.26
CA ASP A 408 -27.30 -24.71 -27.29
C ASP A 408 -25.99 -24.02 -26.87
N ASP A 409 -25.14 -24.74 -26.13
CA ASP A 409 -23.80 -24.29 -25.67
C ASP A 409 -23.80 -23.02 -24.79
N TRP A 410 -24.92 -22.60 -24.24
CA TRP A 410 -25.05 -21.44 -23.37
C TRP A 410 -24.53 -21.66 -21.94
N GLN A 411 -24.17 -22.87 -21.58
CA GLN A 411 -23.75 -23.20 -20.20
C GLN A 411 -22.62 -22.28 -19.71
N GLY A 412 -21.61 -22.10 -20.53
CA GLY A 412 -20.44 -21.30 -20.16
C GLY A 412 -20.78 -19.83 -19.89
N GLU A 413 -21.58 -19.21 -20.77
CA GLU A 413 -21.99 -17.80 -20.60
C GLU A 413 -22.89 -17.61 -19.38
N LEU A 414 -23.81 -18.55 -19.16
CA LEU A 414 -24.71 -18.51 -18.03
C LEU A 414 -23.97 -18.68 -16.69
N HIS A 415 -23.09 -19.68 -16.61
CA HIS A 415 -22.29 -19.91 -15.41
C HIS A 415 -21.34 -18.73 -15.13
N ALA A 416 -20.69 -18.15 -16.13
CA ALA A 416 -19.86 -16.98 -15.97
C ALA A 416 -20.65 -15.75 -15.43
N ALA A 417 -21.90 -15.57 -15.92
CA ALA A 417 -22.77 -14.50 -15.42
C ALA A 417 -23.19 -14.75 -13.96
N TRP A 418 -23.54 -15.99 -13.61
CA TRP A 418 -23.84 -16.37 -12.22
C TRP A 418 -22.62 -16.24 -11.30
N CYS A 419 -21.41 -16.55 -11.77
CA CYS A 419 -20.18 -16.32 -11.00
C CYS A 419 -20.02 -14.84 -10.63
N ARG A 420 -20.19 -13.94 -11.60
CA ARG A 420 -20.09 -12.49 -11.35
C ARG A 420 -21.21 -12.00 -10.42
N ALA A 421 -22.43 -12.54 -10.57
CA ALA A 421 -23.53 -12.25 -9.66
C ALA A 421 -23.24 -12.72 -8.22
N ALA A 422 -22.71 -13.94 -8.04
CA ALA A 422 -22.39 -14.52 -6.75
C ALA A 422 -21.32 -13.71 -6.01
N VAL A 423 -20.29 -13.26 -6.72
CA VAL A 423 -19.25 -12.40 -6.18
C VAL A 423 -19.81 -11.02 -5.77
N ARG A 424 -20.63 -10.40 -6.64
CA ARG A 424 -21.21 -9.07 -6.38
C ARG A 424 -22.18 -9.09 -5.20
N GLN A 425 -23.05 -10.09 -5.14
CA GLN A 425 -24.06 -10.25 -4.08
C GLN A 425 -23.48 -10.92 -2.82
N ARG A 426 -22.21 -11.35 -2.87
CA ARG A 426 -21.52 -12.08 -1.78
C ARG A 426 -22.29 -13.31 -1.31
N ASP A 427 -22.88 -14.03 -2.27
CA ASP A 427 -23.66 -15.22 -1.99
C ASP A 427 -22.76 -16.47 -1.90
N ALA A 428 -22.52 -16.94 -0.67
CA ALA A 428 -21.68 -18.10 -0.42
C ALA A 428 -22.27 -19.41 -0.96
N SER A 429 -23.60 -19.56 -1.02
CA SER A 429 -24.25 -20.79 -1.50
C SER A 429 -24.08 -20.95 -3.00
N TRP A 430 -24.34 -19.90 -3.76
CA TRP A 430 -24.09 -19.90 -5.20
C TRP A 430 -22.60 -20.00 -5.53
N SER A 431 -21.75 -19.34 -4.76
CA SER A 431 -20.29 -19.44 -4.95
C SER A 431 -19.79 -20.87 -4.75
N ARG A 432 -20.31 -21.58 -3.75
CA ARG A 432 -19.99 -23.00 -3.50
C ARG A 432 -20.42 -23.89 -4.65
N ALA A 433 -21.65 -23.71 -5.13
CA ALA A 433 -22.19 -24.45 -6.26
C ALA A 433 -21.34 -24.27 -7.54
N LEU A 434 -20.97 -23.02 -7.84
CA LEU A 434 -20.20 -22.65 -9.04
C LEU A 434 -18.73 -23.05 -8.96
N LEU A 435 -18.12 -23.10 -7.77
CA LEU A 435 -16.77 -23.61 -7.56
C LEU A 435 -16.66 -25.10 -7.90
N GLY A 436 -17.71 -25.87 -7.58
CA GLY A 436 -17.70 -27.31 -7.73
C GLY A 436 -16.65 -28.02 -6.85
N ALA A 437 -16.35 -29.26 -7.17
CA ALA A 437 -15.39 -30.06 -6.42
C ALA A 437 -13.94 -29.59 -6.68
N PRO A 438 -13.09 -29.56 -5.65
CA PRO A 438 -11.68 -29.12 -5.78
C PRO A 438 -10.88 -29.97 -6.77
N ALA A 439 -11.19 -31.26 -6.94
CA ALA A 439 -10.50 -32.18 -7.83
C ALA A 439 -10.75 -31.90 -9.33
N VAL A 440 -11.76 -31.09 -9.67
CA VAL A 440 -12.03 -30.75 -11.06
C VAL A 440 -11.02 -29.71 -11.53
N PRO A 441 -10.22 -30.00 -12.60
CA PRO A 441 -9.24 -29.06 -13.09
C PRO A 441 -9.89 -27.76 -13.56
N PRO A 442 -9.20 -26.61 -13.45
CA PRO A 442 -9.68 -25.36 -14.01
C PRO A 442 -9.79 -25.53 -15.52
N ALA A 443 -11.00 -25.36 -16.05
CA ALA A 443 -11.20 -25.46 -17.48
C ALA A 443 -10.62 -24.22 -18.19
N THR A 444 -9.99 -24.44 -19.33
CA THR A 444 -9.32 -23.43 -20.14
C THR A 444 -10.16 -23.15 -21.41
N GLY A 445 -11.25 -22.44 -21.27
CA GLY A 445 -12.06 -22.13 -22.45
C GLY A 445 -13.07 -21.02 -22.18
N PRO A 446 -13.69 -20.42 -23.20
CA PRO A 446 -14.72 -19.41 -23.02
C PRO A 446 -15.87 -19.96 -22.15
N GLY A 447 -16.23 -19.24 -21.12
CA GLY A 447 -17.35 -19.58 -20.24
C GLY A 447 -17.07 -20.60 -19.14
N THR A 448 -15.82 -21.00 -18.93
CA THR A 448 -15.41 -21.90 -17.84
C THR A 448 -14.73 -21.11 -16.74
N SER A 449 -14.91 -21.52 -15.45
CA SER A 449 -14.30 -20.78 -14.35
C SER A 449 -12.79 -20.88 -14.38
N SER A 450 -12.16 -19.75 -14.70
CA SER A 450 -10.72 -19.56 -14.60
C SER A 450 -10.26 -19.60 -13.13
N LEU A 451 -8.95 -19.77 -12.89
CA LEU A 451 -8.39 -19.65 -11.54
C LEU A 451 -8.70 -18.30 -10.89
N ALA A 452 -8.73 -17.21 -11.69
CA ALA A 452 -9.08 -15.89 -11.20
C ALA A 452 -10.55 -15.81 -10.73
N GLU A 453 -11.49 -16.39 -11.47
CA GLU A 453 -12.90 -16.47 -11.07
C GLU A 453 -13.07 -17.36 -9.83
N ARG A 454 -12.38 -18.51 -9.77
CA ARG A 454 -12.37 -19.35 -8.56
C ARG A 454 -11.85 -18.59 -7.34
N ALA A 455 -10.78 -17.79 -7.49
CA ALA A 455 -10.27 -16.97 -6.42
C ALA A 455 -11.31 -15.94 -5.91
N GLN A 456 -12.07 -15.33 -6.82
CA GLN A 456 -13.16 -14.41 -6.47
C GLN A 456 -14.31 -15.10 -5.76
N LEU A 457 -14.73 -16.26 -6.25
CA LEU A 457 -15.78 -17.07 -5.60
C LEU A 457 -15.34 -17.53 -4.21
N LEU A 458 -14.09 -18.02 -4.08
CA LEU A 458 -13.51 -18.40 -2.79
C LEU A 458 -13.52 -17.25 -1.80
N ALA A 459 -13.28 -16.01 -2.26
CA ALA A 459 -13.29 -14.82 -1.39
C ALA A 459 -14.66 -14.55 -0.74
N THR A 460 -15.75 -15.07 -1.30
CA THR A 460 -17.10 -14.95 -0.72
C THR A 460 -17.39 -15.99 0.38
N LEU A 461 -16.63 -17.09 0.41
CA LEU A 461 -16.81 -18.16 1.39
C LEU A 461 -16.26 -17.80 2.76
N PRO A 462 -16.76 -18.41 3.85
CA PRO A 462 -16.14 -18.37 5.16
C PRO A 462 -14.66 -18.79 5.11
N ALA A 463 -13.82 -18.20 5.96
CA ALA A 463 -12.38 -18.41 5.91
C ALA A 463 -11.96 -19.88 6.06
N ASP A 464 -12.62 -20.60 6.96
CA ASP A 464 -12.31 -22.02 7.20
C ASP A 464 -12.73 -22.90 6.02
N GLU A 465 -13.90 -22.67 5.44
CA GLU A 465 -14.40 -23.39 4.26
C GLU A 465 -13.47 -23.16 3.05
N ARG A 466 -13.06 -21.90 2.85
CA ARG A 466 -12.10 -21.52 1.82
C ARG A 466 -10.78 -22.27 1.97
N ALA A 467 -10.25 -22.33 3.20
CA ALA A 467 -9.00 -23.04 3.51
C ALA A 467 -9.10 -24.54 3.22
N HIS A 468 -10.22 -25.18 3.58
CA HIS A 468 -10.44 -26.59 3.27
C HIS A 468 -10.53 -26.87 1.78
N TRP A 469 -11.27 -26.02 1.04
CA TRP A 469 -11.40 -26.17 -0.41
C TRP A 469 -10.04 -26.01 -1.11
N VAL A 470 -9.25 -24.99 -0.72
CA VAL A 470 -7.90 -24.77 -1.30
C VAL A 470 -6.93 -25.88 -0.90
N ALA A 471 -7.01 -26.40 0.32
CA ALA A 471 -6.22 -27.56 0.75
C ALA A 471 -6.47 -28.78 -0.14
N ALA A 472 -7.75 -29.10 -0.39
CA ALA A 472 -8.13 -30.21 -1.26
C ALA A 472 -7.71 -29.95 -2.73
N PHE A 473 -7.74 -28.71 -3.20
CA PHE A 473 -7.25 -28.32 -4.51
C PHE A 473 -5.71 -28.49 -4.63
N VAL A 474 -4.95 -28.10 -3.61
CA VAL A 474 -3.50 -28.34 -3.53
C VAL A 474 -3.18 -29.83 -3.63
N ALA A 475 -3.91 -30.67 -2.89
CA ALA A 475 -3.71 -32.11 -2.88
C ALA A 475 -4.02 -32.75 -4.26
N ALA A 476 -4.99 -32.19 -5.01
CA ALA A 476 -5.40 -32.73 -6.31
C ALA A 476 -4.52 -32.24 -7.48
N HIS A 477 -4.06 -30.97 -7.45
CA HIS A 477 -3.43 -30.31 -8.60
C HIS A 477 -2.02 -29.80 -8.34
N GLY A 478 -1.55 -29.86 -7.08
CA GLY A 478 -0.22 -29.40 -6.68
C GLY A 478 -0.13 -27.88 -6.48
N LEU A 479 1.04 -27.43 -6.02
CA LEU A 479 1.30 -26.06 -5.59
C LEU A 479 1.33 -25.05 -6.74
N SER A 480 1.80 -25.45 -7.91
CA SER A 480 1.93 -24.54 -9.07
C SER A 480 0.57 -24.02 -9.52
N GLU A 481 -0.40 -24.93 -9.64
CA GLU A 481 -1.78 -24.58 -10.01
C GLU A 481 -2.51 -23.82 -8.89
N ALA A 482 -2.24 -24.18 -7.63
CA ALA A 482 -2.89 -23.58 -6.48
C ALA A 482 -2.33 -22.19 -6.10
N PHE A 483 -1.20 -21.76 -6.63
CA PHE A 483 -0.46 -20.58 -6.17
C PHE A 483 -1.31 -19.31 -6.07
N GLN A 484 -2.16 -19.04 -7.07
CA GLN A 484 -3.05 -17.88 -7.07
C GLN A 484 -4.14 -17.98 -5.99
N LEU A 485 -4.57 -19.20 -5.66
CA LEU A 485 -5.63 -19.44 -4.67
C LEU A 485 -5.13 -19.31 -3.22
N LEU A 486 -3.83 -19.53 -2.98
CA LEU A 486 -3.22 -19.35 -1.67
C LEU A 486 -3.33 -17.90 -1.18
N GLY A 487 -3.29 -16.94 -2.10
CA GLY A 487 -3.34 -15.50 -1.79
C GLY A 487 -4.68 -15.00 -1.27
N VAL A 488 -5.78 -15.73 -1.52
CA VAL A 488 -7.12 -15.32 -1.04
C VAL A 488 -7.47 -15.93 0.32
N CYS A 489 -6.63 -16.82 0.85
CA CYS A 489 -6.87 -17.46 2.15
C CYS A 489 -6.47 -16.52 3.30
N ALA A 490 -7.21 -16.63 4.41
CA ALA A 490 -6.95 -15.85 5.62
C ALA A 490 -5.58 -16.20 6.22
N VAL A 491 -4.93 -15.21 6.81
CA VAL A 491 -3.62 -15.37 7.46
C VAL A 491 -3.80 -15.20 8.98
N PRO A 492 -3.26 -16.11 9.78
CA PRO A 492 -2.50 -17.31 9.41
C PRO A 492 -3.38 -18.34 8.70
N TRP A 493 -2.77 -19.14 7.81
CA TRP A 493 -3.49 -20.24 7.18
C TRP A 493 -4.03 -21.21 8.22
N ALA A 494 -5.28 -21.64 8.05
CA ALA A 494 -5.87 -22.69 8.89
C ALA A 494 -5.06 -23.99 8.74
N GLU A 495 -5.12 -24.81 9.79
CA GLU A 495 -4.32 -26.03 9.87
C GLU A 495 -4.44 -26.94 8.64
N PRO A 496 -5.63 -27.24 8.07
CA PRO A 496 -5.74 -28.11 6.91
C PRO A 496 -4.99 -27.58 5.67
N LEU A 497 -5.02 -26.24 5.46
CA LEU A 497 -4.29 -25.62 4.35
C LEU A 497 -2.79 -25.62 4.61
N GLY A 498 -2.38 -25.32 5.84
CA GLY A 498 -0.97 -25.37 6.22
C GLY A 498 -0.36 -26.75 6.05
N ALA A 499 -1.07 -27.79 6.49
CA ALA A 499 -0.66 -29.19 6.31
C ALA A 499 -0.56 -29.55 4.82
N ALA A 500 -1.58 -29.27 4.02
CA ALA A 500 -1.56 -29.59 2.59
C ALA A 500 -0.41 -28.91 1.83
N VAL A 501 -0.05 -27.67 2.20
CA VAL A 501 1.10 -26.98 1.60
C VAL A 501 2.42 -27.63 2.02
N ILE A 502 2.57 -28.03 3.28
CA ILE A 502 3.77 -28.71 3.79
C ILE A 502 3.92 -30.07 3.11
N ASP A 503 2.86 -30.87 3.04
CA ASP A 503 2.86 -32.18 2.40
C ASP A 503 3.24 -32.08 0.92
N ALA A 504 2.70 -31.08 0.21
CA ALA A 504 3.01 -30.87 -1.20
C ALA A 504 4.47 -30.38 -1.44
N LEU A 505 5.06 -29.65 -0.48
CA LEU A 505 6.48 -29.28 -0.53
C LEU A 505 7.37 -30.50 -0.23
N ASP A 506 6.93 -31.39 0.65
CA ASP A 506 7.62 -32.64 0.96
C ASP A 506 7.62 -33.60 -0.24
N ILE A 507 6.46 -33.79 -0.88
CA ILE A 507 6.32 -34.52 -2.13
C ILE A 507 7.24 -33.94 -3.23
N ALA A 508 7.33 -32.61 -3.34
CA ALA A 508 8.21 -31.95 -4.32
C ALA A 508 9.70 -32.21 -4.01
N ARG A 509 10.08 -32.27 -2.73
CA ARG A 509 11.42 -32.67 -2.29
C ARG A 509 11.73 -34.11 -2.71
N ASP A 510 10.84 -35.04 -2.39
CA ASP A 510 11.01 -36.47 -2.66
C ASP A 510 11.00 -36.76 -4.17
N ALA A 511 10.30 -35.94 -4.97
CA ALA A 511 10.37 -35.98 -6.43
C ALA A 511 11.66 -35.39 -7.03
N GLY A 512 12.65 -35.02 -6.22
CA GLY A 512 13.94 -34.50 -6.67
C GLY A 512 13.89 -33.08 -7.25
N SER A 513 12.80 -32.35 -7.05
CA SER A 513 12.69 -30.94 -7.49
C SER A 513 13.63 -30.05 -6.69
N TYR A 514 13.97 -28.87 -7.24
CA TYR A 514 14.74 -27.89 -6.48
C TYR A 514 13.84 -26.87 -5.76
N PRO A 515 14.21 -26.42 -4.53
CA PRO A 515 13.36 -25.52 -3.75
C PRO A 515 13.13 -24.15 -4.40
N TRP A 516 14.00 -23.67 -5.28
CA TRP A 516 13.78 -22.39 -6.01
C TRP A 516 12.63 -22.44 -7.00
N SER A 517 12.23 -23.62 -7.48
CA SER A 517 11.03 -23.79 -8.29
C SER A 517 9.76 -23.45 -7.52
N PHE A 518 9.82 -23.54 -6.19
CA PHE A 518 8.72 -23.21 -5.26
C PHE A 518 9.01 -21.95 -4.43
N SER A 519 9.95 -21.10 -4.86
CA SER A 519 10.36 -19.92 -4.09
C SER A 519 9.20 -18.97 -3.73
N GLY A 520 8.22 -18.82 -4.62
CA GLY A 520 7.00 -18.05 -4.36
C GLY A 520 6.14 -18.66 -3.25
N VAL A 521 5.92 -19.98 -3.29
CA VAL A 521 5.17 -20.72 -2.27
C VAL A 521 5.91 -20.71 -0.94
N MET A 522 7.24 -20.91 -0.95
CA MET A 522 8.07 -20.82 0.26
C MET A 522 7.96 -19.44 0.92
N GLY A 523 8.01 -18.37 0.12
CA GLY A 523 7.82 -17.01 0.63
C GLY A 523 6.41 -16.76 1.19
N LEU A 524 5.37 -17.38 0.63
CA LEU A 524 4.02 -17.36 1.21
C LEU A 524 3.97 -18.18 2.50
N ALA A 525 4.56 -19.37 2.54
CA ALA A 525 4.61 -20.22 3.72
C ALA A 525 5.31 -19.52 4.90
N GLU A 526 6.43 -18.85 4.67
CA GLU A 526 7.13 -18.04 5.69
C GLU A 526 6.23 -16.95 6.29
N ARG A 527 5.32 -16.36 5.50
CA ARG A 527 4.41 -15.28 5.94
C ARG A 527 3.09 -15.79 6.50
N CYS A 528 2.54 -16.85 5.91
CA CYS A 528 1.14 -17.22 6.10
C CYS A 528 0.92 -18.47 6.95
N LEU A 529 1.89 -19.39 7.06
CA LEU A 529 1.76 -20.54 7.96
C LEU A 529 1.59 -20.09 9.41
N ALA A 530 0.79 -20.84 10.15
CA ALA A 530 0.71 -20.66 11.59
C ALA A 530 2.07 -21.02 12.23
N PRO A 531 2.59 -20.24 13.19
CA PRO A 531 3.88 -20.51 13.82
C PRO A 531 4.01 -21.91 14.46
N GLU A 532 2.90 -22.48 14.85
CA GLU A 532 2.79 -23.81 15.44
C GLU A 532 3.20 -24.93 14.46
N ALA A 533 3.08 -24.67 13.15
CA ALA A 533 3.49 -25.58 12.08
C ALA A 533 5.00 -25.89 12.07
N ALA A 534 5.81 -25.07 12.77
CA ALA A 534 7.24 -25.32 12.92
C ALA A 534 7.56 -26.72 13.45
N ARG A 535 6.68 -27.30 14.28
CA ARG A 535 6.88 -28.65 14.85
C ARG A 535 6.77 -29.77 13.81
N HIS A 536 5.86 -29.62 12.85
CA HIS A 536 5.70 -30.58 11.75
C HIS A 536 6.86 -30.51 10.75
N LEU A 537 7.41 -29.31 10.56
CA LEU A 537 8.53 -29.09 9.66
C LEU A 537 9.89 -29.53 10.24
N ASP A 538 10.01 -29.75 11.54
CA ASP A 538 11.30 -30.12 12.17
C ASP A 538 11.86 -31.44 11.60
N SER A 539 11.02 -32.42 11.29
CA SER A 539 11.43 -33.67 10.67
C SER A 539 11.96 -33.50 9.24
N LEU A 540 11.48 -32.47 8.53
CA LEU A 540 11.87 -32.19 7.14
C LEU A 540 13.19 -31.42 7.04
N THR A 541 13.72 -30.94 8.15
CA THR A 541 15.02 -30.23 8.19
C THR A 541 16.23 -31.18 8.12
N ALA A 542 16.03 -32.46 8.35
CA ALA A 542 17.08 -33.46 8.21
C ALA A 542 17.48 -33.64 6.74
N LEU A 543 18.75 -33.96 6.52
CA LEU A 543 19.20 -34.36 5.19
C LEU A 543 18.53 -35.69 4.84
N PRO A 544 17.83 -35.79 3.71
CA PRO A 544 17.34 -37.08 3.23
C PRO A 544 18.54 -38.00 2.90
N ASP A 545 18.38 -39.31 3.09
CA ASP A 545 19.33 -40.28 2.56
C ASP A 545 19.39 -40.11 1.03
N GLU A 546 20.58 -39.89 0.47
CA GLU A 546 20.74 -39.70 -0.98
C GLU A 546 20.35 -41.01 -1.70
N GLU A 547 19.20 -41.03 -2.35
CA GLU A 547 18.83 -42.07 -3.31
C GLU A 547 19.57 -41.82 -4.63
N GLU A 548 20.03 -42.88 -5.29
CA GLU A 548 20.86 -42.81 -6.53
C GLU A 548 20.21 -42.05 -7.71
N ASP A 549 18.88 -41.78 -7.67
CA ASP A 549 18.10 -41.12 -8.71
C ASP A 549 17.77 -39.64 -8.43
N THR A 550 18.23 -39.07 -7.31
CA THR A 550 17.94 -37.67 -6.97
C THR A 550 18.92 -36.69 -7.62
N ALA A 551 18.42 -35.49 -7.99
CA ALA A 551 19.27 -34.44 -8.56
C ALA A 551 20.40 -34.07 -7.59
N PRO A 552 21.67 -33.99 -8.02
CA PRO A 552 22.82 -33.82 -7.14
C PRO A 552 22.69 -32.58 -6.24
N GLY A 553 22.74 -32.79 -4.91
CA GLY A 553 22.69 -31.71 -3.91
C GLY A 553 21.30 -31.12 -3.64
N ALA A 554 20.23 -31.60 -4.28
CA ALA A 554 18.86 -31.09 -4.09
C ALA A 554 18.43 -31.24 -2.62
N GLY A 555 18.73 -32.34 -1.96
CA GLY A 555 18.43 -32.59 -0.55
C GLY A 555 19.02 -31.55 0.39
N GLY A 556 20.27 -31.13 0.16
CA GLY A 556 20.92 -30.08 0.96
C GLY A 556 20.23 -28.73 0.85
N TYR A 557 19.80 -28.33 -0.35
CA TYR A 557 19.07 -27.08 -0.57
C TYR A 557 17.67 -27.10 0.06
N TRP A 558 16.97 -28.24 0.03
CA TRP A 558 15.70 -28.40 0.73
C TRP A 558 15.86 -28.33 2.24
N SER A 559 16.88 -28.97 2.80
CA SER A 559 17.19 -28.88 4.23
C SER A 559 17.40 -27.42 4.65
N GLU A 560 18.21 -26.65 3.92
CA GLU A 560 18.39 -25.22 4.18
C GLU A 560 17.08 -24.42 4.06
N ALA A 561 16.24 -24.71 3.08
CA ALA A 561 14.98 -24.03 2.88
C ALA A 561 13.98 -24.31 4.03
N PHE A 562 13.87 -25.56 4.45
CA PHE A 562 13.03 -25.94 5.60
C PHE A 562 13.59 -25.41 6.93
N GLN A 563 14.91 -25.41 7.13
CA GLN A 563 15.54 -24.80 8.32
C GLN A 563 15.20 -23.29 8.40
N ARG A 564 15.28 -22.57 7.27
CA ARG A 564 14.88 -21.15 7.21
C ARG A 564 13.40 -20.97 7.55
N LEU A 565 12.52 -21.82 6.98
CA LEU A 565 11.08 -21.77 7.24
C LEU A 565 10.80 -22.00 8.73
N VAL A 566 11.38 -23.03 9.34
CA VAL A 566 11.24 -23.34 10.77
C VAL A 566 11.77 -22.19 11.63
N ALA A 567 12.95 -21.65 11.31
CA ALA A 567 13.51 -20.51 12.03
C ALA A 567 12.61 -19.27 11.95
N THR A 568 12.03 -19.01 10.76
CA THR A 568 11.08 -17.90 10.54
C THR A 568 9.80 -18.09 11.37
N LEU A 569 9.22 -19.29 11.38
CA LEU A 569 8.02 -19.58 12.17
C LEU A 569 8.27 -19.47 13.68
N ARG A 570 9.39 -19.98 14.16
CA ARG A 570 9.81 -19.81 15.56
C ARG A 570 10.01 -18.35 15.93
N LEU A 571 10.61 -17.57 15.04
CA LEU A 571 10.77 -16.13 15.25
C LEU A 571 9.42 -15.42 15.30
N ARG A 572 8.46 -15.77 14.42
CA ARG A 572 7.09 -15.22 14.45
C ARG A 572 6.36 -15.59 15.75
N ALA A 573 6.54 -16.81 16.27
CA ALA A 573 6.02 -17.20 17.59
C ALA A 573 6.61 -16.33 18.70
N ALA A 574 7.94 -16.14 18.70
CA ALA A 574 8.63 -15.30 19.67
C ALA A 574 8.15 -13.84 19.61
N MET A 575 7.98 -13.27 18.41
CA MET A 575 7.45 -11.90 18.21
C MET A 575 6.05 -11.73 18.82
N ARG A 576 5.17 -12.71 18.67
CA ARG A 576 3.83 -12.69 19.29
C ARG A 576 3.94 -12.72 20.82
N ALA A 577 4.72 -13.66 21.37
CA ALA A 577 4.91 -13.78 22.80
C ALA A 577 5.55 -12.53 23.44
N GLU A 578 6.53 -11.91 22.78
CA GLU A 578 7.17 -10.67 23.21
C GLU A 578 6.18 -9.48 23.26
N LEU A 579 5.25 -9.42 22.32
CA LEU A 579 4.19 -8.40 22.29
C LEU A 579 3.08 -8.67 23.31
N ASP A 580 2.85 -9.93 23.65
CA ASP A 580 1.88 -10.31 24.69
C ASP A 580 2.42 -10.13 26.12
N GLY A 581 3.69 -9.74 26.25
CA GLY A 581 4.36 -9.55 27.57
C GLY A 581 4.74 -10.88 28.24
N GLY A 582 4.72 -11.99 27.50
CA GLY A 582 5.09 -13.31 27.99
C GLY A 582 6.61 -13.53 28.08
N PRO A 583 7.05 -14.55 28.86
CA PRO A 583 8.46 -14.95 28.90
C PRO A 583 8.92 -15.42 27.51
N ARG A 584 10.18 -15.14 27.18
CA ARG A 584 10.81 -15.58 25.93
C ARG A 584 10.81 -17.12 25.87
N PRO A 585 10.30 -17.77 24.80
CA PRO A 585 10.42 -19.21 24.68
C PRO A 585 11.90 -19.62 24.69
N ALA A 586 12.24 -20.59 25.53
CA ALA A 586 13.60 -21.12 25.62
C ALA A 586 14.02 -21.72 24.27
N GLY A 587 15.05 -21.18 23.65
CA GLY A 587 15.62 -21.68 22.38
C GLY A 587 15.68 -20.72 21.19
N ALA A 588 15.19 -19.48 21.28
CA ALA A 588 15.39 -18.48 20.25
C ALA A 588 16.71 -17.72 20.48
N THR A 589 17.81 -18.30 20.07
CA THR A 589 19.11 -17.60 19.94
C THR A 589 19.06 -16.64 18.75
N ALA A 590 19.68 -15.47 18.93
CA ALA A 590 19.73 -14.35 17.98
C ALA A 590 20.44 -14.71 16.68
#